data_d2f376c4786ed9eb831559f9bd632623
#
_entry.id   d2f376c4786ed9eb831559f9bd632623
#
_cell.length_a   1.000
_cell.length_b   1.000
_cell.length_c   1.000
_cell.angle_alpha   90.00
_cell.angle_beta   90.00
_cell.angle_gamma   90.00
#
_symmetry.space_group_name_H-M   'P 1'
#
loop_
_entity.id
_entity.type
_entity.pdbx_description
1 polymer ?
#
loop_
_entity_poly.entity_id
_entity_poly.type
_entity_poly.pdbx_seq_one_letter_code
_entity_poly.pdbx_strand_id
1 'polypeptide(L)'
;MSVAPELDLSRIPFWALPRAERLEAFRRLRELDRPVFLTESKIPFIPQGAGYYALVRHADVTEASRNAGIFSSEPTSNSIPDMPRWLAVYFGSMINMDDPRHARLRRIVSRAFTPRVLAKMEEDLQRAAEEIVDRAVKEGAGDFVPQIAARLPVQVICDIIGIPAKFHDMVLSRTNTILANADSEYSGFGADSARPDEVAGRWTTARGLIKLLRAGHELSSLAQRLGRERRRNPTGDLTSLLVNGEERLTTQELGSFFILLVVAGSETTRNAISHGLKALTDNPEQRALLTDDFEGHIAGAVEEIIRYSTPVIQFRRTLTGDHVMNGMEYKKGDKVLLFYNSANRDESVFTDPDVFDITRTPNPHVGFGGPGPHYCLGAHLARREITVMFRELFTRMPEIRAEGEPSYLLSNFINGIKHLSYRF
;
A
#
# COMPACT_ATOMS: atom_id res chain seq x y z
N MET A 1 -10.35 -28.00 16.78
CA MET A 1 -9.01 -28.39 16.28
C MET A 1 -8.08 -27.25 16.59
N SER A 2 -7.02 -27.47 17.37
CA SER A 2 -5.99 -26.46 17.65
C SER A 2 -5.29 -26.15 16.32
N VAL A 3 -5.45 -24.95 15.81
CA VAL A 3 -4.61 -24.42 14.72
C VAL A 3 -3.19 -24.45 15.29
N ALA A 4 -2.24 -24.97 14.52
CA ALA A 4 -0.87 -25.21 14.95
C ALA A 4 -0.31 -23.99 15.72
N PRO A 5 0.37 -24.17 16.84
CA PRO A 5 0.90 -23.08 17.67
C PRO A 5 1.95 -22.20 16.98
N GLU A 6 2.22 -22.44 15.71
CA GLU A 6 3.26 -21.78 14.92
C GLU A 6 2.76 -20.69 13.96
N LEU A 7 1.42 -20.52 13.77
CA LEU A 7 0.91 -19.53 12.82
C LEU A 7 0.74 -18.17 13.50
N ASP A 8 1.77 -17.33 13.43
CA ASP A 8 1.72 -15.96 13.92
C ASP A 8 1.92 -14.99 12.74
N LEU A 9 0.81 -14.47 12.20
CA LEU A 9 0.80 -13.52 11.07
C LEU A 9 1.36 -12.13 11.42
N SER A 10 1.59 -11.85 12.72
CA SER A 10 2.26 -10.61 13.15
C SER A 10 3.77 -10.71 13.06
N ARG A 11 4.33 -11.93 13.00
CA ARG A 11 5.76 -12.18 13.01
C ARG A 11 6.36 -12.15 11.61
N ILE A 12 7.54 -11.56 11.54
CA ILE A 12 8.32 -11.46 10.32
C ILE A 12 8.72 -12.81 9.71
N PRO A 13 9.08 -13.87 10.49
CA PRO A 13 9.37 -15.19 9.94
C PRO A 13 8.25 -15.75 9.04
N PHE A 14 6.98 -15.52 9.36
CA PHE A 14 5.88 -15.93 8.48
C PHE A 14 5.97 -15.25 7.08
N TRP A 15 6.30 -13.98 7.06
CA TRP A 15 6.38 -13.20 5.81
C TRP A 15 7.65 -13.50 5.00
N ALA A 16 8.66 -14.10 5.64
CA ALA A 16 9.86 -14.63 4.97
C ALA A 16 9.65 -15.99 4.30
N LEU A 17 8.55 -16.70 4.62
CA LEU A 17 8.20 -17.97 3.98
C LEU A 17 7.98 -17.80 2.45
N PRO A 18 8.22 -18.83 1.65
CA PRO A 18 7.84 -18.87 0.25
C PRO A 18 6.37 -18.47 0.03
N ARG A 19 6.09 -17.78 -1.08
CA ARG A 19 4.73 -17.29 -1.36
C ARG A 19 3.69 -18.41 -1.32
N ALA A 20 4.00 -19.59 -1.86
CA ALA A 20 3.10 -20.73 -1.87
C ALA A 20 2.69 -21.19 -0.46
N GLU A 21 3.64 -21.22 0.48
CA GLU A 21 3.37 -21.61 1.87
C GLU A 21 2.48 -20.57 2.58
N ARG A 22 2.71 -19.28 2.33
CA ARG A 22 1.85 -18.21 2.87
C ARG A 22 0.42 -18.28 2.31
N LEU A 23 0.27 -18.53 1.01
CA LEU A 23 -1.05 -18.69 0.37
C LEU A 23 -1.78 -19.90 0.94
N GLU A 24 -1.10 -21.02 1.11
CA GLU A 24 -1.67 -22.23 1.71
C GLU A 24 -2.11 -21.99 3.16
N ALA A 25 -1.31 -21.27 3.96
CA ALA A 25 -1.68 -20.91 5.33
C ALA A 25 -2.98 -20.07 5.35
N PHE A 26 -3.11 -19.06 4.47
CA PHE A 26 -4.35 -18.27 4.36
C PHE A 26 -5.53 -19.10 3.85
N ARG A 27 -5.31 -20.03 2.92
CA ARG A 27 -6.35 -20.94 2.45
C ARG A 27 -6.93 -21.78 3.61
N ARG A 28 -6.06 -22.37 4.42
CA ARG A 28 -6.49 -23.11 5.62
C ARG A 28 -7.24 -22.26 6.63
N LEU A 29 -6.85 -20.98 6.79
CA LEU A 29 -7.57 -20.06 7.68
C LEU A 29 -8.97 -19.74 7.14
N ARG A 30 -9.17 -19.64 5.81
CA ARG A 30 -10.48 -19.43 5.20
C ARG A 30 -11.42 -20.65 5.33
N GLU A 31 -10.88 -21.85 5.45
CA GLU A 31 -11.67 -23.08 5.65
C GLU A 31 -12.23 -23.20 7.07
N LEU A 32 -11.72 -22.46 8.03
CA LEU A 32 -12.21 -22.50 9.41
C LEU A 32 -13.58 -21.79 9.50
N ASP A 33 -14.47 -22.31 10.33
CA ASP A 33 -15.82 -21.77 10.51
C ASP A 33 -15.83 -20.33 11.03
N ARG A 34 -14.80 -19.93 11.76
CA ARG A 34 -14.71 -18.64 12.45
C ARG A 34 -13.32 -18.01 12.30
N PRO A 35 -13.23 -16.66 12.36
CA PRO A 35 -11.95 -15.96 12.46
C PRO A 35 -11.12 -16.44 13.65
N VAL A 36 -9.82 -16.63 13.42
CA VAL A 36 -8.89 -17.12 14.45
C VAL A 36 -8.36 -15.94 15.25
N PHE A 37 -8.29 -16.13 16.57
CA PHE A 37 -7.57 -15.21 17.45
C PHE A 37 -6.10 -15.58 17.49
N LEU A 38 -5.23 -14.60 17.18
CA LEU A 38 -3.78 -14.73 17.14
C LEU A 38 -3.15 -13.76 18.13
N THR A 39 -2.03 -14.19 18.75
CA THR A 39 -1.27 -13.34 19.66
C THR A 39 -0.45 -12.31 18.89
N GLU A 40 -0.16 -11.17 19.54
CA GLU A 40 0.76 -10.18 18.96
C GLU A 40 2.21 -10.52 19.30
N SER A 41 3.09 -10.27 18.33
CA SER A 41 4.54 -10.36 18.56
C SER A 41 5.01 -9.30 19.55
N LYS A 42 5.93 -9.70 20.40
CA LYS A 42 6.58 -8.78 21.34
C LYS A 42 7.57 -7.89 20.62
N ILE A 43 7.38 -6.56 20.71
CA ILE A 43 8.30 -5.56 20.16
C ILE A 43 8.97 -4.84 21.33
N PRO A 44 10.31 -4.65 21.32
CA PRO A 44 11.00 -3.91 22.34
C PRO A 44 10.42 -2.50 22.51
N PHE A 45 10.22 -2.05 23.75
CA PHE A 45 9.66 -0.74 24.13
C PHE A 45 8.18 -0.50 23.84
N ILE A 46 7.47 -1.46 23.22
CA ILE A 46 6.04 -1.38 22.97
C ILE A 46 5.34 -2.41 23.87
N PRO A 47 4.32 -2.03 24.64
CA PRO A 47 3.52 -3.00 25.38
C PRO A 47 2.91 -4.04 24.44
N GLN A 48 3.03 -5.32 24.78
CA GLN A 48 2.39 -6.38 24.04
C GLN A 48 0.87 -6.30 24.26
N GLY A 49 0.09 -6.22 23.21
CA GLY A 49 -1.36 -6.30 23.27
C GLY A 49 -1.86 -7.71 23.50
N ALA A 50 -3.18 -7.85 23.69
CA ALA A 50 -3.82 -9.15 23.93
C ALA A 50 -3.77 -10.06 22.70
N GLY A 51 -3.76 -9.48 21.50
CA GLY A 51 -3.85 -10.18 20.23
C GLY A 51 -4.91 -9.58 19.31
N TYR A 52 -5.26 -10.30 18.25
CA TYR A 52 -6.19 -9.84 17.23
C TYR A 52 -6.91 -11.02 16.56
N TYR A 53 -8.09 -10.76 16.01
CA TYR A 53 -8.77 -11.70 15.13
C TYR A 53 -8.34 -11.47 13.67
N ALA A 54 -8.01 -12.56 12.97
CA ALA A 54 -7.64 -12.51 11.56
C ALA A 54 -8.89 -12.63 10.68
N LEU A 55 -9.33 -11.54 10.05
CA LEU A 55 -10.39 -11.53 9.05
C LEU A 55 -9.78 -11.85 7.68
N VAL A 56 -9.95 -13.07 7.23
CA VAL A 56 -9.29 -13.61 6.02
C VAL A 56 -10.27 -13.85 4.86
N ARG A 57 -11.59 -13.86 5.13
CA ARG A 57 -12.63 -14.04 4.14
C ARG A 57 -13.09 -12.70 3.56
N HIS A 58 -13.44 -12.70 2.30
CA HIS A 58 -13.92 -11.51 1.59
C HIS A 58 -15.15 -10.87 2.25
N ALA A 59 -16.12 -11.70 2.68
CA ALA A 59 -17.33 -11.24 3.36
C ALA A 59 -17.01 -10.49 4.66
N ASP A 60 -16.13 -11.05 5.52
CA ASP A 60 -15.74 -10.45 6.80
C ASP A 60 -15.01 -9.11 6.59
N VAL A 61 -14.06 -9.08 5.65
CA VAL A 61 -13.31 -7.88 5.30
C VAL A 61 -14.23 -6.79 4.76
N THR A 62 -15.19 -7.15 3.92
CA THR A 62 -16.15 -6.21 3.34
C THR A 62 -17.12 -5.67 4.40
N GLU A 63 -17.64 -6.52 5.27
CA GLU A 63 -18.54 -6.10 6.35
C GLU A 63 -17.85 -5.19 7.35
N ALA A 64 -16.67 -5.57 7.83
CA ALA A 64 -15.88 -4.73 8.74
C ALA A 64 -15.51 -3.37 8.13
N SER A 65 -15.25 -3.33 6.82
CA SER A 65 -14.95 -2.09 6.11
C SER A 65 -16.15 -1.15 6.00
N ARG A 66 -17.37 -1.69 5.82
CA ARG A 66 -18.62 -0.91 5.74
C ARG A 66 -19.04 -0.35 7.08
N ASN A 67 -18.81 -1.09 8.15
CA ASN A 67 -19.28 -0.77 9.49
C ASN A 67 -18.23 0.02 10.30
N ALA A 68 -17.69 1.10 9.73
CA ALA A 68 -16.64 1.91 10.34
C ALA A 68 -17.03 2.49 11.72
N GLY A 69 -18.33 2.64 12.02
CA GLY A 69 -18.80 3.06 13.36
C GLY A 69 -18.53 2.02 14.45
N ILE A 70 -18.46 0.74 14.09
CA ILE A 70 -18.12 -0.37 14.99
C ILE A 70 -16.64 -0.73 14.85
N PHE A 71 -16.14 -0.84 13.63
CA PHE A 71 -14.76 -1.21 13.30
C PHE A 71 -13.93 0.06 13.05
N SER A 72 -13.52 0.71 14.13
CA SER A 72 -12.80 1.97 14.16
C SER A 72 -11.39 1.86 13.56
N SER A 73 -10.95 2.88 12.86
CA SER A 73 -9.56 3.04 12.41
C SER A 73 -8.65 3.62 13.51
N GLU A 74 -9.22 4.08 14.61
CA GLU A 74 -8.48 4.61 15.76
C GLU A 74 -8.10 3.50 16.74
N PRO A 75 -6.99 3.63 17.49
CA PRO A 75 -6.00 4.72 17.47
C PRO A 75 -5.01 4.59 16.30
N THR A 76 -4.97 3.45 15.61
CA THR A 76 -4.12 3.18 14.46
C THR A 76 -4.71 2.08 13.59
N SER A 77 -4.59 2.21 12.27
CA SER A 77 -5.06 1.21 11.30
C SER A 77 -3.93 0.51 10.55
N ASN A 78 -2.72 1.07 10.56
CA ASN A 78 -1.57 0.59 9.80
C ASN A 78 -0.49 -0.09 10.66
N SER A 79 -0.77 -0.32 11.95
CA SER A 79 0.12 -1.02 12.89
C SER A 79 -0.65 -2.09 13.65
N ILE A 80 -0.11 -3.30 13.73
CA ILE A 80 -0.69 -4.38 14.53
C ILE A 80 -0.59 -4.07 16.02
N PRO A 81 0.61 -3.73 16.58
CA PRO A 81 0.73 -3.34 17.97
C PRO A 81 0.16 -1.95 18.23
N ASP A 82 -0.17 -1.70 19.50
CA ASP A 82 -0.57 -0.39 19.97
C ASP A 82 0.63 0.54 20.05
N MET A 83 0.68 1.49 19.13
CA MET A 83 1.75 2.49 19.10
C MET A 83 1.57 3.52 20.24
N PRO A 84 2.67 4.03 20.82
CA PRO A 84 2.57 5.14 21.76
C PRO A 84 1.78 6.29 21.17
N ARG A 85 0.87 6.90 21.97
CA ARG A 85 -0.06 7.92 21.51
C ARG A 85 0.63 9.09 20.77
N TRP A 86 1.79 9.53 21.26
CA TRP A 86 2.53 10.61 20.62
C TRP A 86 3.00 10.24 19.20
N LEU A 87 3.38 8.96 18.98
CA LEU A 87 3.81 8.46 17.69
C LEU A 87 2.62 8.29 16.73
N ALA A 88 1.51 7.76 17.23
CA ALA A 88 0.26 7.68 16.47
C ALA A 88 -0.24 9.06 16.03
N VAL A 89 -0.11 10.09 16.87
CA VAL A 89 -0.45 11.47 16.52
C VAL A 89 0.54 12.06 15.52
N TYR A 90 1.84 11.77 15.65
CA TYR A 90 2.87 12.29 14.76
C TYR A 90 2.72 11.76 13.32
N PHE A 91 2.50 10.46 13.17
CA PHE A 91 2.19 9.82 11.89
C PHE A 91 0.69 9.77 11.62
N GLY A 92 -0.11 10.29 12.56
CA GLY A 92 -1.56 10.29 12.50
C GLY A 92 -2.05 11.11 11.32
N SER A 93 -2.73 10.43 10.43
CA SER A 93 -3.36 11.02 9.27
C SER A 93 -4.77 10.47 9.14
N MET A 94 -5.50 10.94 8.13
CA MET A 94 -6.89 10.51 7.90
C MET A 94 -7.09 9.00 7.85
N ILE A 95 -6.05 8.22 7.58
CA ILE A 95 -6.12 6.75 7.57
C ILE A 95 -6.33 6.16 8.98
N ASN A 96 -5.91 6.89 10.03
CA ASN A 96 -6.04 6.52 11.44
C ASN A 96 -7.13 7.33 12.14
N MET A 97 -8.13 7.82 11.41
CA MET A 97 -9.21 8.66 11.94
C MET A 97 -10.56 8.07 11.58
N ASP A 98 -11.54 8.32 12.43
CA ASP A 98 -12.96 8.08 12.17
C ASP A 98 -13.71 9.40 11.93
N ASP A 99 -14.96 9.30 11.52
CA ASP A 99 -15.85 10.45 11.41
C ASP A 99 -16.12 11.08 12.79
N PRO A 100 -16.27 12.39 12.88
CA PRO A 100 -16.36 13.36 11.76
C PRO A 100 -15.01 13.87 11.24
N ARG A 101 -13.89 13.56 11.92
CA ARG A 101 -12.55 14.09 11.56
C ARG A 101 -12.08 13.55 10.22
N HIS A 102 -12.25 12.25 9.99
CA HIS A 102 -11.95 11.61 8.72
C HIS A 102 -12.74 12.25 7.57
N ALA A 103 -14.08 12.35 7.70
CA ALA A 103 -14.94 12.92 6.67
C ALA A 103 -14.55 14.36 6.30
N ARG A 104 -14.18 15.19 7.32
CA ARG A 104 -13.68 16.56 7.10
C ARG A 104 -12.44 16.56 6.21
N LEU A 105 -11.40 15.82 6.58
CA LEU A 105 -10.15 15.77 5.82
C LEU A 105 -10.38 15.18 4.42
N ARG A 106 -11.11 14.06 4.34
CA ARG A 106 -11.41 13.41 3.06
C ARG A 106 -12.12 14.34 2.09
N ARG A 107 -13.10 15.14 2.55
CA ARG A 107 -13.80 16.12 1.72
C ARG A 107 -12.86 17.17 1.14
N ILE A 108 -11.90 17.66 1.93
CA ILE A 108 -10.93 18.67 1.48
C ILE A 108 -10.05 18.06 0.38
N VAL A 109 -9.48 16.90 0.64
CA VAL A 109 -8.48 16.30 -0.23
C VAL A 109 -9.07 15.67 -1.49
N SER A 110 -10.30 15.15 -1.43
CA SER A 110 -10.99 14.57 -2.59
C SER A 110 -11.15 15.55 -3.77
N ARG A 111 -11.12 16.84 -3.49
CA ARG A 111 -11.19 17.88 -4.54
C ARG A 111 -10.02 17.81 -5.54
N ALA A 112 -8.84 17.34 -5.10
CA ALA A 112 -7.66 17.16 -5.96
C ALA A 112 -7.69 15.85 -6.77
N PHE A 113 -8.56 14.89 -6.41
CA PHE A 113 -8.65 13.58 -7.06
C PHE A 113 -9.94 13.39 -7.87
N THR A 114 -10.60 14.49 -8.23
CA THR A 114 -11.79 14.42 -9.08
C THR A 114 -11.44 13.99 -10.50
N PRO A 115 -12.32 13.27 -11.23
CA PRO A 115 -12.09 12.88 -12.61
C PRO A 115 -11.69 14.04 -13.52
N ARG A 116 -12.25 15.25 -13.27
CA ARG A 116 -11.92 16.47 -14.03
C ARG A 116 -10.47 16.94 -13.78
N VAL A 117 -9.98 16.84 -12.55
CA VAL A 117 -8.59 17.20 -12.22
C VAL A 117 -7.64 16.17 -12.80
N LEU A 118 -7.96 14.89 -12.66
CA LEU A 118 -7.15 13.80 -13.19
C LEU A 118 -7.08 13.81 -14.72
N ALA A 119 -8.18 14.19 -15.40
CA ALA A 119 -8.18 14.33 -16.87
C ALA A 119 -7.22 15.42 -17.37
N LYS A 120 -7.02 16.49 -16.59
CA LYS A 120 -6.05 17.55 -16.96
C LYS A 120 -4.60 17.10 -16.80
N MET A 121 -4.36 16.05 -16.04
CA MET A 121 -3.02 15.49 -15.81
C MET A 121 -2.67 14.39 -16.81
N GLU A 122 -3.60 14.00 -17.69
CA GLU A 122 -3.40 12.88 -18.62
C GLU A 122 -2.16 13.08 -19.50
N GLU A 123 -2.01 14.27 -20.09
CA GLU A 123 -0.85 14.61 -20.93
C GLU A 123 0.46 14.60 -20.15
N ASP A 124 0.43 15.07 -18.89
CA ASP A 124 1.62 15.09 -18.03
C ASP A 124 2.00 13.67 -17.58
N LEU A 125 1.00 12.83 -17.28
CA LEU A 125 1.19 11.41 -16.97
C LEU A 125 1.80 10.65 -18.16
N GLN A 126 1.25 10.88 -19.34
CA GLN A 126 1.72 10.26 -20.57
C GLN A 126 3.17 10.66 -20.85
N ARG A 127 3.48 11.95 -20.81
CA ARG A 127 4.83 12.47 -21.02
C ARG A 127 5.83 11.95 -20.00
N ALA A 128 5.45 11.89 -18.72
CA ALA A 128 6.30 11.34 -17.67
C ALA A 128 6.62 9.86 -17.91
N ALA A 129 5.64 9.05 -18.29
CA ALA A 129 5.86 7.64 -18.62
C ALA A 129 6.76 7.47 -19.84
N GLU A 130 6.55 8.27 -20.89
CA GLU A 130 7.40 8.30 -22.09
C GLU A 130 8.87 8.58 -21.74
N GLU A 131 9.12 9.65 -20.97
CA GLU A 131 10.48 10.04 -20.55
C GLU A 131 11.16 8.95 -19.70
N ILE A 132 10.41 8.26 -18.83
CA ILE A 132 10.92 7.18 -17.99
C ILE A 132 11.31 5.98 -18.86
N VAL A 133 10.42 5.56 -19.77
CA VAL A 133 10.68 4.40 -20.63
C VAL A 133 11.79 4.70 -21.64
N ASP A 134 11.82 5.91 -22.24
CA ASP A 134 12.92 6.33 -23.13
C ASP A 134 14.28 6.31 -22.43
N ARG A 135 14.33 6.71 -21.17
CA ARG A 135 15.54 6.62 -20.36
C ARG A 135 15.97 5.17 -20.16
N ALA A 136 15.02 4.31 -19.78
CA ALA A 136 15.28 2.89 -19.56
C ALA A 136 15.78 2.20 -20.83
N VAL A 137 15.22 2.54 -22.00
CA VAL A 137 15.72 2.04 -23.30
C VAL A 137 17.17 2.45 -23.55
N LYS A 138 17.54 3.69 -23.20
CA LYS A 138 18.92 4.19 -23.38
C LYS A 138 19.91 3.59 -22.38
N GLU A 139 19.47 3.35 -21.14
CA GLU A 139 20.29 2.75 -20.08
C GLU A 139 20.46 1.23 -20.28
N GLY A 140 19.53 0.57 -20.99
CA GLY A 140 19.51 -0.86 -21.18
C GLY A 140 18.89 -1.64 -20.03
N ALA A 141 18.90 -2.96 -20.15
CA ALA A 141 18.37 -3.86 -19.12
C ALA A 141 19.04 -3.66 -17.77
N GLY A 142 18.28 -3.83 -16.69
CA GLY A 142 18.78 -3.61 -15.33
C GLY A 142 17.74 -3.97 -14.27
N ASP A 143 17.54 -3.08 -13.29
CA ASP A 143 16.55 -3.26 -12.23
C ASP A 143 15.29 -2.44 -12.53
N PHE A 144 14.20 -3.13 -12.81
CA PHE A 144 12.90 -2.55 -13.18
C PHE A 144 12.34 -1.63 -12.11
N VAL A 145 12.56 -1.94 -10.83
CA VAL A 145 11.96 -1.17 -9.74
C VAL A 145 12.52 0.25 -9.68
N PRO A 146 13.83 0.50 -9.50
CA PRO A 146 14.38 1.86 -9.43
C PRO A 146 14.43 2.56 -10.79
N GLN A 147 14.56 1.83 -11.91
CA GLN A 147 14.65 2.44 -13.23
C GLN A 147 13.28 2.88 -13.76
N ILE A 148 12.23 2.12 -13.50
CA ILE A 148 10.91 2.31 -14.11
C ILE A 148 9.79 2.42 -13.07
N ALA A 149 9.49 1.33 -12.34
CA ALA A 149 8.26 1.23 -11.57
C ALA A 149 8.12 2.26 -10.45
N ALA A 150 9.22 2.68 -9.82
CA ALA A 150 9.19 3.67 -8.74
C ALA A 150 9.11 5.12 -9.25
N ARG A 151 9.49 5.39 -10.50
CA ARG A 151 9.66 6.75 -11.01
C ARG A 151 8.34 7.48 -11.22
N LEU A 152 7.42 6.88 -11.97
CA LEU A 152 6.15 7.50 -12.32
C LEU A 152 5.31 7.86 -11.08
N PRO A 153 5.03 6.93 -10.14
CA PRO A 153 4.21 7.24 -8.97
C PRO A 153 4.79 8.33 -8.09
N VAL A 154 6.12 8.35 -7.90
CA VAL A 154 6.78 9.41 -7.11
C VAL A 154 6.67 10.76 -7.81
N GLN A 155 6.92 10.84 -9.11
CA GLN A 155 6.80 12.08 -9.87
C GLN A 155 5.37 12.61 -9.80
N VAL A 156 4.39 11.77 -10.11
CA VAL A 156 2.97 12.15 -10.13
C VAL A 156 2.49 12.68 -8.78
N ILE A 157 2.78 11.96 -7.69
CA ILE A 157 2.34 12.41 -6.37
C ILE A 157 3.05 13.71 -5.95
N CYS A 158 4.32 13.87 -6.30
CA CYS A 158 5.06 15.10 -6.06
C CYS A 158 4.46 16.28 -6.84
N ASP A 159 4.10 16.07 -8.09
CA ASP A 159 3.51 17.11 -8.94
C ASP A 159 2.11 17.53 -8.45
N ILE A 160 1.27 16.55 -8.04
CA ILE A 160 -0.04 16.83 -7.41
C ILE A 160 0.12 17.71 -6.17
N ILE A 161 1.08 17.39 -5.33
CA ILE A 161 1.34 18.10 -4.06
C ILE A 161 2.03 19.47 -4.34
N GLY A 162 2.74 19.59 -5.46
CA GLY A 162 3.56 20.76 -5.82
C GLY A 162 4.97 20.71 -5.24
N ILE A 163 5.54 19.51 -5.06
CA ILE A 163 6.93 19.32 -4.60
C ILE A 163 7.87 19.53 -5.80
N PRO A 164 8.86 20.44 -5.69
CA PRO A 164 9.84 20.64 -6.75
C PRO A 164 10.67 19.38 -7.05
N ALA A 165 11.00 19.14 -8.32
CA ALA A 165 11.69 17.95 -8.82
C ALA A 165 13.00 17.62 -8.07
N LYS A 166 13.74 18.66 -7.63
CA LYS A 166 14.98 18.48 -6.83
C LYS A 166 14.79 17.71 -5.50
N PHE A 167 13.53 17.52 -5.05
CA PHE A 167 13.22 16.79 -3.82
C PHE A 167 12.66 15.39 -4.08
N HIS A 168 12.41 14.98 -5.34
CA HIS A 168 11.77 13.69 -5.66
C HIS A 168 12.60 12.51 -5.14
N ASP A 169 13.92 12.50 -5.34
CA ASP A 169 14.78 11.43 -4.83
C ASP A 169 14.81 11.37 -3.29
N MET A 170 14.77 12.53 -2.63
CA MET A 170 14.65 12.58 -1.17
C MET A 170 13.31 12.02 -0.71
N VAL A 171 12.20 12.38 -1.37
CA VAL A 171 10.87 11.83 -1.07
C VAL A 171 10.88 10.31 -1.21
N LEU A 172 11.36 9.77 -2.32
CA LEU A 172 11.47 8.33 -2.55
C LEU A 172 12.29 7.64 -1.45
N SER A 173 13.47 8.18 -1.12
CA SER A 173 14.33 7.62 -0.07
C SER A 173 13.65 7.61 1.32
N ARG A 174 12.91 8.67 1.67
CA ARG A 174 12.24 8.76 2.98
C ARG A 174 11.00 7.88 3.02
N THR A 175 10.28 7.74 1.91
CA THR A 175 9.15 6.82 1.79
C THR A 175 9.58 5.38 1.98
N ASN A 176 10.66 4.95 1.32
CA ASN A 176 11.26 3.63 1.53
C ASN A 176 11.62 3.39 3.00
N THR A 177 12.21 4.41 3.67
CA THR A 177 12.56 4.31 5.10
C THR A 177 11.32 4.13 5.98
N ILE A 178 10.22 4.84 5.71
CA ILE A 178 8.98 4.77 6.50
C ILE A 178 8.29 3.42 6.33
N LEU A 179 8.30 2.87 5.11
CA LEU A 179 7.67 1.59 4.81
C LEU A 179 8.58 0.38 4.95
N ALA A 180 9.84 0.60 5.30
CA ALA A 180 10.84 -0.46 5.44
C ALA A 180 10.40 -1.61 6.35
N ASN A 181 9.53 -1.33 7.33
CA ASN A 181 9.07 -2.29 8.32
C ASN A 181 10.27 -3.06 8.92
N ALA A 182 10.39 -4.36 8.66
CA ALA A 182 11.48 -5.21 9.14
C ALA A 182 12.60 -5.40 8.10
N ASP A 183 12.48 -4.83 6.92
CA ASP A 183 13.46 -5.00 5.85
C ASP A 183 14.76 -4.24 6.14
N SER A 184 15.87 -4.98 6.23
CA SER A 184 17.17 -4.43 6.61
C SER A 184 17.77 -3.51 5.55
N GLU A 185 17.49 -3.74 4.29
CA GLU A 185 18.01 -2.93 3.18
C GLU A 185 17.44 -1.51 3.21
N TYR A 186 16.14 -1.36 3.41
CA TYR A 186 15.48 -0.05 3.43
C TYR A 186 15.60 0.64 4.79
N SER A 187 15.45 -0.10 5.88
CA SER A 187 15.60 0.45 7.22
C SER A 187 17.06 0.66 7.63
N GLY A 188 17.96 -0.16 7.09
CA GLY A 188 19.33 -0.33 7.58
C GLY A 188 19.39 -1.03 8.94
N PHE A 189 18.26 -1.45 9.48
CA PHE A 189 18.08 -2.13 10.77
C PHE A 189 16.84 -3.02 10.67
N GLY A 190 17.00 -4.30 10.80
CA GLY A 190 15.88 -5.24 10.72
C GLY A 190 16.35 -6.67 10.93
N ALA A 191 15.43 -7.61 10.92
CA ALA A 191 15.80 -9.01 10.82
C ALA A 191 16.51 -9.22 9.49
N ASP A 192 17.70 -9.79 9.53
CA ASP A 192 18.36 -10.28 8.34
C ASP A 192 17.43 -11.36 7.73
N SER A 193 17.22 -11.32 6.42
CA SER A 193 16.48 -12.35 5.72
C SER A 193 17.10 -13.74 5.90
N ALA A 194 18.39 -13.83 6.23
CA ALA A 194 19.08 -15.05 6.60
C ALA A 194 18.84 -15.50 8.04
N ARG A 195 18.32 -14.62 8.92
CA ARG A 195 18.02 -14.91 10.33
C ARG A 195 16.75 -14.21 10.82
N PRO A 196 15.59 -14.55 10.25
CA PRO A 196 14.33 -13.87 10.55
C PRO A 196 13.87 -14.05 12.00
N ASP A 197 14.42 -15.00 12.74
CA ASP A 197 14.07 -15.31 14.13
C ASP A 197 14.83 -14.44 15.16
N GLU A 198 15.90 -13.77 14.76
CA GLU A 198 16.59 -12.84 15.65
C GLU A 198 15.74 -11.56 15.81
N VAL A 199 15.12 -11.43 16.97
CA VAL A 199 14.49 -10.18 17.40
C VAL A 199 15.56 -9.08 17.35
N ALA A 200 15.35 -8.06 16.56
CA ALA A 200 16.22 -6.89 16.49
C ALA A 200 16.53 -6.40 17.92
N GLY A 201 17.81 -6.38 18.29
CA GLY A 201 18.21 -5.99 19.64
C GLY A 201 17.75 -4.58 19.99
N ARG A 202 17.62 -4.24 21.29
CA ARG A 202 17.12 -2.92 21.75
C ARG A 202 17.79 -1.73 21.07
N TRP A 203 19.09 -1.82 20.78
CA TRP A 203 19.85 -0.76 20.10
C TRP A 203 19.52 -0.64 18.61
N THR A 204 19.27 -1.74 17.94
CA THR A 204 18.84 -1.79 16.54
C THR A 204 17.45 -1.15 16.39
N THR A 205 16.53 -1.49 17.32
CA THR A 205 15.19 -0.89 17.37
C THR A 205 15.24 0.61 17.64
N ALA A 206 16.08 1.07 18.57
CA ALA A 206 16.22 2.50 18.88
C ALA A 206 16.79 3.30 17.69
N ARG A 207 17.81 2.76 17.01
CA ARG A 207 18.37 3.39 15.79
C ARG A 207 17.35 3.41 14.65
N GLY A 208 16.58 2.34 14.46
CA GLY A 208 15.49 2.28 13.49
C GLY A 208 14.43 3.35 13.77
N LEU A 209 14.02 3.53 15.03
CA LEU A 209 13.08 4.56 15.43
C LEU A 209 13.62 5.98 15.16
N ILE A 210 14.87 6.24 15.46
CA ILE A 210 15.51 7.55 15.17
C ILE A 210 15.50 7.81 13.66
N LYS A 211 15.82 6.81 12.84
CA LYS A 211 15.82 6.93 11.37
C LYS A 211 14.41 7.20 10.84
N LEU A 212 13.42 6.49 11.36
CA LEU A 212 12.00 6.68 11.03
C LEU A 212 11.53 8.10 11.39
N LEU A 213 11.80 8.56 12.61
CA LEU A 213 11.45 9.90 13.08
C LEU A 213 12.11 10.99 12.26
N ARG A 214 13.39 10.79 11.89
CA ARG A 214 14.11 11.72 11.01
C ARG A 214 13.48 11.78 9.62
N ALA A 215 13.15 10.64 9.02
CA ALA A 215 12.47 10.60 7.72
C ALA A 215 11.12 11.32 7.76
N GLY A 216 10.30 11.06 8.78
CA GLY A 216 9.04 11.77 8.99
C GLY A 216 9.23 13.28 9.21
N HIS A 217 10.25 13.67 9.98
CA HIS A 217 10.56 15.08 10.22
C HIS A 217 10.98 15.82 8.95
N GLU A 218 11.81 15.21 8.12
CA GLU A 218 12.25 15.81 6.85
C GLU A 218 11.07 16.03 5.89
N LEU A 219 10.17 15.05 5.76
CA LEU A 219 8.95 15.20 4.96
C LEU A 219 8.00 16.24 5.54
N SER A 220 7.74 16.23 6.85
CA SER A 220 6.89 17.21 7.51
C SER A 220 7.45 18.63 7.39
N SER A 221 8.78 18.79 7.51
CA SER A 221 9.45 20.08 7.34
C SER A 221 9.35 20.60 5.91
N LEU A 222 9.44 19.71 4.91
CA LEU A 222 9.20 20.06 3.52
C LEU A 222 7.76 20.53 3.31
N ALA A 223 6.78 19.79 3.84
CA ALA A 223 5.36 20.17 3.79
C ALA A 223 5.09 21.55 4.39
N GLN A 224 5.68 21.83 5.54
CA GLN A 224 5.53 23.11 6.22
C GLN A 224 6.17 24.27 5.45
N ARG A 225 7.35 24.05 4.85
CA ARG A 225 8.00 25.05 3.99
C ARG A 225 7.15 25.34 2.77
N LEU A 226 6.70 24.31 2.09
CA LEU A 226 5.83 24.41 0.92
C LEU A 226 4.50 25.10 1.29
N GLY A 227 3.87 24.70 2.39
CA GLY A 227 2.64 25.35 2.87
C GLY A 227 2.80 26.84 3.19
N ARG A 228 3.94 27.26 3.76
CA ARG A 228 4.22 28.70 3.97
C ARG A 228 4.41 29.47 2.65
N GLU A 229 5.07 28.83 1.67
CA GLU A 229 5.24 29.41 0.35
C GLU A 229 3.90 29.57 -0.36
N ARG A 230 3.05 28.52 -0.36
CA ARG A 230 1.74 28.54 -1.03
C ARG A 230 0.71 29.47 -0.37
N ARG A 231 0.88 29.79 0.90
CA ARG A 231 0.08 30.85 1.54
C ARG A 231 0.41 32.25 1.00
N ARG A 232 1.67 32.50 0.62
CA ARG A 232 2.12 33.78 0.06
C ARG A 232 1.89 33.85 -1.44
N ASN A 233 2.18 32.76 -2.13
CA ASN A 233 2.12 32.61 -3.57
C ASN A 233 1.26 31.39 -3.93
N PRO A 234 -0.08 31.49 -3.95
CA PRO A 234 -0.94 30.36 -4.29
C PRO A 234 -0.70 29.89 -5.72
N THR A 235 -0.75 28.57 -5.90
CA THR A 235 -0.68 27.89 -7.20
C THR A 235 -1.89 26.96 -7.35
N GLY A 236 -1.97 26.20 -8.44
CA GLY A 236 -3.04 25.22 -8.65
C GLY A 236 -2.80 23.86 -7.96
N ASP A 237 -1.72 23.69 -7.19
CA ASP A 237 -1.38 22.44 -6.56
C ASP A 237 -2.24 22.11 -5.31
N LEU A 238 -2.19 20.85 -4.88
CA LEU A 238 -2.94 20.38 -3.72
C LEU A 238 -2.53 21.14 -2.45
N THR A 239 -1.23 21.44 -2.25
CA THR A 239 -0.77 22.17 -1.06
C THR A 239 -1.45 23.54 -0.98
N SER A 240 -1.59 24.26 -2.09
CA SER A 240 -2.32 25.54 -2.15
C SER A 240 -3.78 25.38 -1.69
N LEU A 241 -4.46 24.34 -2.17
CA LEU A 241 -5.85 24.05 -1.75
C LEU A 241 -5.95 23.76 -0.24
N LEU A 242 -4.99 23.01 0.31
CA LEU A 242 -4.98 22.60 1.71
C LEU A 242 -4.71 23.76 2.68
N VAL A 243 -3.96 24.78 2.25
CA VAL A 243 -3.55 25.88 3.14
C VAL A 243 -4.32 27.19 2.94
N ASN A 244 -5.03 27.36 1.81
CA ASN A 244 -5.76 28.58 1.46
C ASN A 244 -7.29 28.40 1.41
N GLY A 245 -7.81 27.16 1.49
CA GLY A 245 -9.24 26.89 1.47
C GLY A 245 -9.97 27.41 2.70
N GLU A 246 -11.30 27.46 2.66
CA GLU A 246 -12.15 27.83 3.82
C GLU A 246 -11.90 26.90 5.01
N GLU A 247 -11.78 25.59 4.75
CA GLU A 247 -11.39 24.58 5.75
C GLU A 247 -9.91 24.24 5.54
N ARG A 248 -9.00 24.97 6.20
CA ARG A 248 -7.56 24.75 6.07
C ARG A 248 -7.07 23.70 7.08
N LEU A 249 -6.00 23.03 6.69
CA LEU A 249 -5.26 22.15 7.58
C LEU A 249 -4.39 22.98 8.54
N THR A 250 -4.30 22.52 9.78
CA THR A 250 -3.27 22.98 10.71
C THR A 250 -1.89 22.57 10.21
N THR A 251 -0.84 23.17 10.73
CA THR A 251 0.55 22.82 10.36
C THR A 251 0.87 21.35 10.63
N GLN A 252 0.31 20.78 11.71
CA GLN A 252 0.48 19.38 12.06
C GLN A 252 -0.29 18.47 11.12
N GLU A 253 -1.57 18.76 10.85
CA GLU A 253 -2.38 18.01 9.88
C GLU A 253 -1.76 18.02 8.49
N LEU A 254 -1.22 19.16 8.04
CA LEU A 254 -0.53 19.27 6.76
C LEU A 254 0.70 18.36 6.71
N GLY A 255 1.53 18.35 7.77
CA GLY A 255 2.73 17.49 7.83
C GLY A 255 2.38 16.00 7.82
N SER A 256 1.44 15.56 8.65
CA SER A 256 1.04 14.15 8.72
C SER A 256 0.31 13.70 7.44
N PHE A 257 -0.53 14.56 6.86
CA PHE A 257 -1.20 14.27 5.59
C PHE A 257 -0.22 14.18 4.42
N PHE A 258 0.79 15.04 4.39
CA PHE A 258 1.85 15.01 3.37
C PHE A 258 2.62 13.68 3.43
N ILE A 259 3.01 13.23 4.63
CA ILE A 259 3.66 11.93 4.82
C ILE A 259 2.75 10.81 4.29
N LEU A 260 1.47 10.80 4.68
CA LEU A 260 0.53 9.79 4.19
C LEU A 260 0.46 9.78 2.66
N LEU A 261 0.34 10.96 2.06
CA LEU A 261 0.07 11.06 0.62
C LEU A 261 1.26 10.58 -0.22
N VAL A 262 2.50 10.97 0.17
CA VAL A 262 3.69 10.52 -0.55
C VAL A 262 3.93 9.02 -0.36
N VAL A 263 3.68 8.49 0.85
CA VAL A 263 3.84 7.07 1.16
C VAL A 263 2.80 6.23 0.42
N ALA A 264 1.52 6.59 0.54
CA ALA A 264 0.42 5.81 -0.05
C ALA A 264 0.40 5.89 -1.57
N GLY A 265 0.74 7.05 -2.15
CA GLY A 265 0.67 7.27 -3.60
C GLY A 265 1.84 6.66 -4.36
N SER A 266 3.04 6.59 -3.78
CA SER A 266 4.20 6.09 -4.51
C SER A 266 4.39 4.58 -4.39
N GLU A 267 4.37 4.03 -3.19
CA GLU A 267 4.74 2.63 -2.95
C GLU A 267 3.76 1.61 -3.49
N THR A 268 2.47 1.87 -3.35
CA THR A 268 1.45 0.89 -3.74
C THR A 268 1.38 0.72 -5.26
N THR A 269 1.45 1.82 -6.01
CA THR A 269 1.44 1.80 -7.48
C THR A 269 2.75 1.23 -8.03
N ARG A 270 3.92 1.57 -7.43
CA ARG A 270 5.20 0.94 -7.75
C ARG A 270 5.11 -0.58 -7.66
N ASN A 271 4.56 -1.08 -6.56
CA ASN A 271 4.44 -2.52 -6.34
C ASN A 271 3.44 -3.16 -7.31
N ALA A 272 2.32 -2.50 -7.62
CA ALA A 272 1.37 -2.99 -8.62
C ALA A 272 2.02 -3.11 -10.01
N ILE A 273 2.79 -2.10 -10.45
CA ILE A 273 3.52 -2.13 -11.73
C ILE A 273 4.57 -3.24 -11.73
N SER A 274 5.34 -3.39 -10.65
CA SER A 274 6.38 -4.42 -10.55
C SER A 274 5.81 -5.84 -10.56
N HIS A 275 4.77 -6.10 -9.77
CA HIS A 275 4.05 -7.37 -9.77
C HIS A 275 3.33 -7.63 -11.11
N GLY A 276 2.81 -6.58 -11.76
CA GLY A 276 2.17 -6.68 -13.06
C GLY A 276 3.12 -7.19 -14.14
N LEU A 277 4.35 -6.64 -14.20
CA LEU A 277 5.36 -7.13 -15.14
C LEU A 277 5.71 -8.61 -14.87
N LYS A 278 5.93 -8.98 -13.60
CA LYS A 278 6.21 -10.38 -13.22
C LYS A 278 5.04 -11.30 -13.58
N ALA A 279 3.81 -10.91 -13.24
CA ALA A 279 2.62 -11.72 -13.53
C ALA A 279 2.41 -11.91 -15.05
N LEU A 280 2.56 -10.87 -15.86
CA LEU A 280 2.48 -10.96 -17.32
C LEU A 280 3.64 -11.74 -17.93
N THR A 281 4.81 -11.76 -17.29
CA THR A 281 5.95 -12.59 -17.71
C THR A 281 5.69 -14.07 -17.43
N ASP A 282 5.12 -14.38 -16.26
CA ASP A 282 4.85 -15.75 -15.83
C ASP A 282 3.62 -16.37 -16.53
N ASN A 283 2.76 -15.54 -17.14
CA ASN A 283 1.54 -15.96 -17.85
C ASN A 283 1.57 -15.41 -19.29
N PRO A 284 2.34 -16.04 -20.19
CA PRO A 284 2.58 -15.53 -21.55
C PRO A 284 1.28 -15.45 -22.40
N GLU A 285 0.30 -16.31 -22.15
CA GLU A 285 -1.01 -16.28 -22.81
C GLU A 285 -1.81 -15.02 -22.41
N GLN A 286 -1.75 -14.61 -21.12
CA GLN A 286 -2.42 -13.40 -20.64
C GLN A 286 -1.72 -12.15 -21.19
N ARG A 287 -0.39 -12.22 -21.31
CA ARG A 287 0.37 -11.17 -21.94
C ARG A 287 0.02 -11.02 -23.41
N ALA A 288 -0.07 -12.13 -24.16
CA ALA A 288 -0.44 -12.11 -25.57
C ALA A 288 -1.82 -11.46 -25.76
N LEU A 289 -2.83 -11.87 -24.97
CA LEU A 289 -4.15 -11.22 -24.99
C LEU A 289 -4.07 -9.70 -24.81
N LEU A 290 -3.27 -9.26 -23.84
CA LEU A 290 -3.11 -7.83 -23.56
C LEU A 290 -2.39 -7.09 -24.69
N THR A 291 -1.36 -7.69 -25.31
CA THR A 291 -0.59 -7.04 -26.38
C THR A 291 -1.32 -7.05 -27.71
N ASP A 292 -2.14 -8.07 -28.00
CA ASP A 292 -2.92 -8.20 -29.24
C ASP A 292 -4.07 -7.20 -29.29
N ASP A 293 -4.73 -6.93 -28.15
CA ASP A 293 -5.77 -5.91 -28.03
C ASP A 293 -5.61 -5.16 -26.68
N PHE A 294 -4.67 -4.21 -26.67
CA PHE A 294 -4.35 -3.46 -25.45
C PHE A 294 -5.56 -2.69 -24.91
N GLU A 295 -6.28 -1.96 -25.76
CA GLU A 295 -7.40 -1.13 -25.32
C GLU A 295 -8.60 -1.99 -24.82
N GLY A 296 -8.81 -3.14 -25.42
CA GLY A 296 -9.87 -4.08 -25.00
C GLY A 296 -9.59 -4.77 -23.67
N HIS A 297 -8.31 -4.95 -23.30
CA HIS A 297 -7.95 -5.78 -22.15
C HIS A 297 -7.31 -5.00 -20.99
N ILE A 298 -6.74 -3.80 -21.22
CA ILE A 298 -5.97 -3.08 -20.17
C ILE A 298 -6.79 -2.79 -18.91
N ALA A 299 -8.06 -2.46 -19.04
CA ALA A 299 -8.91 -2.18 -17.89
C ALA A 299 -9.04 -3.42 -16.99
N GLY A 300 -9.32 -4.61 -17.56
CA GLY A 300 -9.37 -5.87 -16.86
C GLY A 300 -8.00 -6.27 -16.28
N ALA A 301 -6.94 -6.09 -17.05
CA ALA A 301 -5.57 -6.39 -16.63
C ALA A 301 -5.17 -5.57 -15.39
N VAL A 302 -5.52 -4.28 -15.33
CA VAL A 302 -5.23 -3.43 -14.15
C VAL A 302 -5.96 -3.93 -12.91
N GLU A 303 -7.27 -4.26 -13.02
CA GLU A 303 -8.02 -4.80 -11.87
C GLU A 303 -7.43 -6.14 -11.41
N GLU A 304 -7.06 -7.01 -12.35
CA GLU A 304 -6.47 -8.31 -12.01
C GLU A 304 -5.05 -8.18 -11.43
N ILE A 305 -4.24 -7.26 -11.92
CA ILE A 305 -2.94 -6.94 -11.31
C ILE A 305 -3.14 -6.52 -9.85
N ILE A 306 -4.10 -5.63 -9.57
CA ILE A 306 -4.39 -5.16 -8.20
C ILE A 306 -4.92 -6.30 -7.32
N ARG A 307 -5.82 -7.14 -7.82
CA ARG A 307 -6.32 -8.31 -7.11
C ARG A 307 -5.19 -9.28 -6.77
N TYR A 308 -4.44 -9.67 -7.79
CA TYR A 308 -3.42 -10.72 -7.72
C TYR A 308 -2.20 -10.31 -6.89
N SER A 309 -1.76 -9.04 -7.01
CA SER A 309 -0.64 -8.50 -6.23
C SER A 309 -1.05 -8.10 -4.82
N THR A 310 -2.21 -7.49 -4.67
CA THR A 310 -2.69 -6.89 -3.41
C THR A 310 -1.57 -6.13 -2.70
N PRO A 311 -1.19 -4.92 -3.18
CA PRO A 311 -0.02 -4.20 -2.70
C PRO A 311 -0.04 -3.89 -1.19
N VAL A 312 -1.22 -3.65 -0.62
CA VAL A 312 -1.41 -3.54 0.84
C VAL A 312 -1.97 -4.85 1.37
N ILE A 313 -1.23 -5.50 2.25
CA ILE A 313 -1.58 -6.81 2.78
C ILE A 313 -2.80 -6.74 3.70
N GLN A 314 -2.82 -5.77 4.62
CA GLN A 314 -3.83 -5.67 5.66
C GLN A 314 -4.00 -4.25 6.19
N PHE A 315 -5.16 -4.01 6.83
CA PHE A 315 -5.37 -2.91 7.76
C PHE A 315 -6.00 -3.42 9.05
N ARG A 316 -5.70 -2.75 10.16
CA ARG A 316 -6.28 -3.01 11.47
C ARG A 316 -7.55 -2.19 11.67
N ARG A 317 -8.50 -2.76 12.45
CA ARG A 317 -9.59 -2.04 13.08
C ARG A 317 -9.66 -2.41 14.57
N THR A 318 -10.26 -1.52 15.36
CA THR A 318 -10.51 -1.73 16.79
C THR A 318 -12.01 -1.56 17.04
N LEU A 319 -12.64 -2.48 17.75
CA LEU A 319 -14.07 -2.42 18.00
C LEU A 319 -14.42 -1.34 19.03
N THR A 320 -15.41 -0.52 18.71
CA THR A 320 -15.93 0.55 19.59
C THR A 320 -16.98 0.05 20.58
N GLY A 321 -17.59 -1.10 20.31
CA GLY A 321 -18.62 -1.76 21.11
C GLY A 321 -18.65 -3.26 20.84
N ASP A 322 -19.43 -4.00 21.64
CA ASP A 322 -19.69 -5.42 21.40
C ASP A 322 -20.46 -5.58 20.09
N HIS A 323 -20.09 -6.58 19.29
CA HIS A 323 -20.67 -6.83 17.99
C HIS A 323 -20.66 -8.32 17.63
N VAL A 324 -21.64 -8.75 16.86
CA VAL A 324 -21.70 -10.11 16.32
C VAL A 324 -21.60 -10.01 14.80
N MET A 325 -20.61 -10.69 14.22
CA MET A 325 -20.40 -10.76 12.77
C MET A 325 -20.13 -12.22 12.37
N ASN A 326 -20.90 -12.75 11.45
CA ASN A 326 -20.76 -14.09 10.90
C ASN A 326 -20.67 -15.20 11.98
N GLY A 327 -21.49 -15.09 13.03
CA GLY A 327 -21.56 -16.06 14.15
C GLY A 327 -20.40 -15.96 15.15
N MET A 328 -19.52 -14.95 15.01
CA MET A 328 -18.46 -14.64 15.97
C MET A 328 -18.84 -13.43 16.82
N GLU A 329 -18.71 -13.56 18.14
CA GLU A 329 -18.88 -12.46 19.07
C GLU A 329 -17.56 -11.76 19.29
N TYR A 330 -17.54 -10.44 19.08
CA TYR A 330 -16.43 -9.55 19.35
C TYR A 330 -16.77 -8.63 20.52
N LYS A 331 -15.79 -8.26 21.32
CA LYS A 331 -15.93 -7.35 22.44
C LYS A 331 -15.35 -5.97 22.13
N LYS A 332 -15.88 -4.96 22.79
CA LYS A 332 -15.30 -3.61 22.74
C LYS A 332 -13.80 -3.66 23.04
N GLY A 333 -13.00 -3.06 22.19
CA GLY A 333 -11.54 -3.03 22.30
C GLY A 333 -10.83 -4.18 21.57
N ASP A 334 -11.56 -5.19 21.10
CA ASP A 334 -10.96 -6.24 20.29
C ASP A 334 -10.35 -5.65 19.03
N LYS A 335 -9.21 -6.21 18.61
CA LYS A 335 -8.52 -5.87 17.37
C LYS A 335 -8.88 -6.90 16.31
N VAL A 336 -9.13 -6.42 15.09
CA VAL A 336 -9.29 -7.25 13.91
C VAL A 336 -8.33 -6.78 12.83
N LEU A 337 -7.70 -7.71 12.11
CA LEU A 337 -6.88 -7.44 10.94
C LEU A 337 -7.61 -7.91 9.69
N LEU A 338 -7.85 -6.99 8.78
CA LEU A 338 -8.51 -7.22 7.50
C LEU A 338 -7.45 -7.62 6.47
N PHE A 339 -7.26 -8.92 6.23
CA PHE A 339 -6.24 -9.43 5.29
C PHE A 339 -6.76 -9.39 3.84
N TYR A 340 -6.48 -8.30 3.14
CA TYR A 340 -6.90 -8.09 1.74
C TYR A 340 -6.28 -9.11 0.79
N ASN A 341 -5.01 -9.50 1.01
CA ASN A 341 -4.33 -10.51 0.22
C ASN A 341 -5.01 -11.89 0.29
N SER A 342 -5.63 -12.22 1.43
CA SER A 342 -6.42 -13.42 1.59
C SER A 342 -7.83 -13.25 0.99
N ALA A 343 -8.51 -12.15 1.30
CA ALA A 343 -9.85 -11.86 0.78
C ALA A 343 -9.90 -11.83 -0.76
N ASN A 344 -8.83 -11.35 -1.41
CA ASN A 344 -8.69 -11.35 -2.87
C ASN A 344 -8.42 -12.75 -3.47
N ARG A 345 -8.32 -13.78 -2.63
CA ARG A 345 -8.18 -15.19 -2.99
C ARG A 345 -9.23 -16.08 -2.37
N ASP A 346 -10.33 -15.49 -1.92
CA ASP A 346 -11.43 -16.23 -1.32
C ASP A 346 -12.18 -17.02 -2.42
N GLU A 347 -12.14 -18.34 -2.31
CA GLU A 347 -12.73 -19.30 -3.25
C GLU A 347 -14.26 -19.19 -3.33
N SER A 348 -14.88 -18.61 -2.30
CA SER A 348 -16.32 -18.34 -2.28
C SER A 348 -16.73 -17.18 -3.20
N VAL A 349 -15.75 -16.35 -3.64
CA VAL A 349 -15.96 -15.14 -4.45
C VAL A 349 -15.26 -15.24 -5.80
N PHE A 350 -14.09 -15.84 -5.84
CA PHE A 350 -13.24 -15.92 -7.04
C PHE A 350 -13.05 -17.37 -7.46
N THR A 351 -13.50 -17.73 -8.64
CA THR A 351 -13.18 -19.02 -9.27
C THR A 351 -11.68 -19.02 -9.61
N ASP A 352 -11.00 -20.12 -9.27
CA ASP A 352 -9.54 -20.26 -9.48
C ASP A 352 -8.76 -19.01 -9.03
N PRO A 353 -8.81 -18.66 -7.72
CA PRO A 353 -8.32 -17.37 -7.22
C PRO A 353 -6.81 -17.21 -7.38
N ASP A 354 -6.04 -18.28 -7.52
CA ASP A 354 -4.59 -18.26 -7.70
C ASP A 354 -4.18 -18.19 -9.17
N VAL A 355 -5.13 -18.27 -10.11
CA VAL A 355 -4.88 -18.03 -11.54
C VAL A 355 -4.93 -16.53 -11.81
N PHE A 356 -3.90 -16.05 -12.54
CA PHE A 356 -3.87 -14.68 -13.07
C PHE A 356 -4.63 -14.65 -14.39
N ASP A 357 -5.77 -13.95 -14.42
CA ASP A 357 -6.70 -13.91 -15.54
C ASP A 357 -7.18 -12.48 -15.78
N ILE A 358 -6.64 -11.81 -16.81
CA ILE A 358 -6.97 -10.42 -17.16
C ILE A 358 -8.38 -10.24 -17.70
N THR A 359 -9.07 -11.34 -18.01
CA THR A 359 -10.47 -11.34 -18.48
C THR A 359 -11.47 -11.59 -17.38
N ARG A 360 -11.01 -11.77 -16.13
CA ARG A 360 -11.84 -12.08 -14.97
C ARG A 360 -12.99 -11.09 -14.80
N THR A 361 -14.21 -11.62 -14.85
CA THR A 361 -15.44 -10.84 -14.65
C THR A 361 -16.54 -11.70 -13.99
N PRO A 362 -17.15 -11.26 -12.87
CA PRO A 362 -16.82 -10.06 -12.10
C PRO A 362 -15.47 -10.18 -11.38
N ASN A 363 -14.83 -9.04 -11.07
CA ASN A 363 -13.61 -8.98 -10.27
C ASN A 363 -13.80 -8.04 -9.05
N PRO A 364 -14.61 -8.46 -8.04
CA PRO A 364 -14.95 -7.62 -6.88
C PRO A 364 -13.82 -7.57 -5.83
N HIS A 365 -12.60 -7.32 -6.26
CA HIS A 365 -11.46 -7.33 -5.37
C HIS A 365 -11.47 -6.18 -4.36
N VAL A 366 -10.83 -6.39 -3.22
CA VAL A 366 -10.64 -5.41 -2.16
C VAL A 366 -9.22 -4.85 -2.11
N GLY A 367 -8.48 -4.89 -3.21
CA GLY A 367 -7.10 -4.39 -3.31
C GLY A 367 -6.96 -2.88 -3.11
N PHE A 368 -8.06 -2.12 -3.31
CA PHE A 368 -8.18 -0.71 -2.95
C PHE A 368 -8.85 -0.46 -1.59
N GLY A 369 -8.93 -1.47 -0.75
CA GLY A 369 -9.75 -1.51 0.46
C GLY A 369 -11.16 -2.02 0.18
N GLY A 370 -11.86 -2.45 1.23
CA GLY A 370 -13.27 -2.82 1.14
C GLY A 370 -14.17 -1.57 0.96
N PRO A 371 -15.44 -1.76 0.60
CA PRO A 371 -16.38 -0.67 0.48
C PRO A 371 -16.57 0.02 1.85
N GLY A 372 -16.51 1.35 1.88
CA GLY A 372 -16.62 2.12 3.11
C GLY A 372 -15.87 3.45 3.06
N PRO A 373 -15.82 4.20 4.17
CA PRO A 373 -15.24 5.54 4.20
C PRO A 373 -13.74 5.55 3.87
N HIS A 374 -13.02 4.45 4.13
CA HIS A 374 -11.59 4.33 3.87
C HIS A 374 -11.24 3.70 2.51
N TYR A 375 -12.20 3.54 1.59
CA TYR A 375 -11.87 3.14 0.21
C TYR A 375 -10.80 4.06 -0.40
N CYS A 376 -9.85 3.49 -1.12
CA CYS A 376 -8.67 4.22 -1.63
C CYS A 376 -9.06 5.50 -2.37
N LEU A 377 -8.53 6.63 -1.90
CA LEU A 377 -8.76 7.93 -2.52
C LEU A 377 -8.12 8.04 -3.91
N GLY A 378 -6.94 7.42 -4.06
CA GLY A 378 -6.14 7.43 -5.29
C GLY A 378 -6.49 6.32 -6.29
N ALA A 379 -7.57 5.54 -6.08
CA ALA A 379 -7.86 4.37 -6.91
C ALA A 379 -7.96 4.68 -8.42
N HIS A 380 -8.56 5.81 -8.79
CA HIS A 380 -8.64 6.25 -10.19
C HIS A 380 -7.28 6.67 -10.75
N LEU A 381 -6.45 7.33 -9.93
CA LEU A 381 -5.11 7.74 -10.34
C LEU A 381 -4.21 6.51 -10.54
N ALA A 382 -4.20 5.57 -9.58
CA ALA A 382 -3.40 4.36 -9.67
C ALA A 382 -3.72 3.54 -10.93
N ARG A 383 -5.02 3.41 -11.27
CA ARG A 383 -5.44 2.73 -12.52
C ARG A 383 -4.85 3.41 -13.76
N ARG A 384 -4.88 4.73 -13.81
CA ARG A 384 -4.31 5.50 -14.92
C ARG A 384 -2.80 5.36 -15.00
N GLU A 385 -2.10 5.48 -13.88
CA GLU A 385 -0.64 5.31 -13.83
C GLU A 385 -0.22 3.93 -14.34
N ILE A 386 -0.90 2.87 -13.87
CA ILE A 386 -0.62 1.50 -14.32
C ILE A 386 -0.91 1.35 -15.83
N THR A 387 -2.05 1.87 -16.29
CA THR A 387 -2.44 1.83 -17.71
C THR A 387 -1.41 2.51 -18.59
N VAL A 388 -1.05 3.76 -18.29
CA VAL A 388 -0.10 4.54 -19.08
C VAL A 388 1.28 3.90 -19.08
N MET A 389 1.75 3.41 -17.92
CA MET A 389 3.04 2.75 -17.83
C MET A 389 3.09 1.49 -18.70
N PHE A 390 2.11 0.59 -18.63
CA PHE A 390 2.11 -0.61 -19.47
C PHE A 390 1.93 -0.31 -20.94
N ARG A 391 1.19 0.75 -21.31
CA ARG A 391 1.10 1.22 -22.71
C ARG A 391 2.48 1.58 -23.23
N GLU A 392 3.22 2.41 -22.50
CA GLU A 392 4.54 2.85 -22.93
C GLU A 392 5.56 1.70 -22.95
N LEU A 393 5.51 0.83 -21.96
CA LEU A 393 6.37 -0.35 -21.91
C LEU A 393 6.19 -1.24 -23.15
N PHE A 394 4.94 -1.60 -23.49
CA PHE A 394 4.70 -2.50 -24.64
C PHE A 394 4.85 -1.81 -25.99
N THR A 395 4.69 -0.48 -26.05
CA THR A 395 4.94 0.28 -27.27
C THR A 395 6.43 0.38 -27.60
N ARG A 396 7.28 0.62 -26.58
CA ARG A 396 8.71 0.91 -26.79
C ARG A 396 9.62 -0.29 -26.48
N MET A 397 9.14 -1.21 -25.69
CA MET A 397 9.82 -2.46 -25.30
C MET A 397 8.86 -3.66 -25.46
N PRO A 398 8.42 -4.00 -26.69
CA PRO A 398 7.38 -5.03 -26.89
C PRO A 398 7.76 -6.39 -26.31
N GLU A 399 9.06 -6.68 -26.18
CA GLU A 399 9.59 -7.92 -25.63
C GLU A 399 9.95 -7.85 -24.13
N ILE A 400 9.61 -6.72 -23.45
CA ILE A 400 9.96 -6.57 -22.03
C ILE A 400 9.42 -7.71 -21.19
N ARG A 401 10.30 -8.29 -20.35
CA ARG A 401 9.96 -9.36 -19.41
C ARG A 401 10.83 -9.30 -18.17
N ALA A 402 10.29 -9.77 -17.05
CA ALA A 402 11.07 -9.97 -15.85
C ALA A 402 12.05 -11.15 -16.02
N GLU A 403 13.21 -11.07 -15.37
CA GLU A 403 14.20 -12.15 -15.32
C GLU A 403 14.42 -12.60 -13.88
N GLY A 404 14.37 -13.91 -13.68
CA GLY A 404 14.61 -14.52 -12.37
C GLY A 404 13.51 -14.24 -11.35
N GLU A 405 13.84 -14.51 -10.10
CA GLU A 405 12.93 -14.28 -8.98
C GLU A 405 13.10 -12.87 -8.41
N PRO A 406 12.00 -12.19 -8.09
CA PRO A 406 12.05 -10.87 -7.45
C PRO A 406 12.67 -10.92 -6.05
N SER A 407 13.36 -9.86 -5.67
CA SER A 407 13.69 -9.61 -4.26
C SER A 407 12.50 -8.94 -3.58
N TYR A 408 11.81 -9.67 -2.70
CA TYR A 408 10.63 -9.16 -2.01
C TYR A 408 10.98 -8.32 -0.78
N LEU A 409 10.13 -7.34 -0.50
CA LEU A 409 10.17 -6.58 0.73
C LEU A 409 9.72 -7.46 1.90
N LEU A 410 10.51 -7.51 2.97
CA LEU A 410 10.16 -8.24 4.19
C LEU A 410 9.20 -7.39 5.04
N SER A 411 7.91 -7.55 4.81
CA SER A 411 6.87 -6.74 5.44
C SER A 411 5.58 -7.54 5.67
N ASN A 412 4.92 -7.27 6.79
CA ASN A 412 3.57 -7.75 7.09
C ASN A 412 2.46 -6.75 6.68
N PHE A 413 2.85 -5.63 6.07
CA PHE A 413 1.93 -4.56 5.68
C PHE A 413 1.91 -4.33 4.16
N ILE A 414 3.08 -4.31 3.51
CA ILE A 414 3.23 -4.07 2.07
C ILE A 414 3.73 -5.34 1.37
N ASN A 415 3.02 -5.78 0.33
CA ASN A 415 3.46 -6.83 -0.58
C ASN A 415 4.33 -6.19 -1.68
N GLY A 416 5.58 -5.91 -1.34
CA GLY A 416 6.49 -5.14 -2.17
C GLY A 416 7.55 -5.98 -2.88
N ILE A 417 7.98 -5.48 -4.05
CA ILE A 417 9.17 -5.94 -4.77
C ILE A 417 10.23 -4.84 -4.65
N LYS A 418 11.41 -5.19 -4.13
CA LYS A 418 12.55 -4.27 -4.01
C LYS A 418 13.37 -4.22 -5.29
N HIS A 419 13.63 -5.39 -5.85
CA HIS A 419 14.44 -5.58 -7.06
C HIS A 419 13.78 -6.58 -7.98
N LEU A 420 13.82 -6.29 -9.26
CA LEU A 420 13.30 -7.13 -10.33
C LEU A 420 14.15 -6.90 -11.59
N SER A 421 15.02 -7.84 -11.88
CA SER A 421 15.76 -7.78 -13.14
C SER A 421 14.80 -7.90 -14.33
N TYR A 422 15.09 -7.19 -15.41
CA TYR A 422 14.29 -7.25 -16.64
C TYR A 422 15.16 -7.19 -17.88
N ARG A 423 14.60 -7.64 -19.01
CA ARG A 423 15.15 -7.49 -20.35
C ARG A 423 14.05 -7.12 -21.36
N PHE A 424 14.47 -6.66 -22.50
CA PHE A 424 13.58 -6.28 -23.61
C PHE A 424 14.28 -6.43 -24.95
#